data_ba62038876d45aaef6ca7ca5796def8c
#
_entry.id   ba62038876d45aaef6ca7ca5796def8c
#
_cell.length_a   1.000
_cell.length_b   1.000
_cell.length_c   1.000
_cell.angle_alpha   90.00
_cell.angle_beta   90.00
_cell.angle_gamma   90.00
#
_symmetry.space_group_name_H-M   'P 1'
#
loop_
_entity.id
_entity.type
_entity.pdbx_description
1 polymer ?
#
loop_
_entity_poly.entity_id
_entity_poly.type
_entity_poly.pdbx_seq_one_letter_code
_entity_poly.pdbx_strand_id
1 'polypeptide(L)'
;MIHVLTVTGIFAGMASLVSVLDRSPTSAIVWMMIAVAIDGVDGPIARKWMTASLEPRFNGYILDLVIDYVTCVLVPSAFMWQFGVVTHGLSGQLAIAAVLGSSAMWFSQTKGESDDHWFSGFPAAWNLVIPSLWLLKNNTTLNVVITLAISWLTLSKVEFPHTIKVKRFRIPNVIASTIWMVSMIYFSFKEPNVGRFAPLVLFIGPLTITSFVIIRIFEKRHTQLTV
;
A
#
# COMPACT_ATOMS: atom_id res chain seq x y z
N MET A 1 -9.70 16.28 -17.89
CA MET A 1 -10.03 14.85 -18.07
C MET A 1 -9.23 13.92 -17.16
N ILE A 2 -7.93 14.14 -16.95
CA ILE A 2 -7.07 13.25 -16.15
C ILE A 2 -7.45 13.25 -14.68
N HIS A 3 -7.68 14.42 -14.07
CA HIS A 3 -8.15 14.52 -12.67
C HIS A 3 -9.48 13.77 -12.41
N VAL A 4 -10.25 13.47 -13.46
CA VAL A 4 -11.48 12.68 -13.33
C VAL A 4 -11.15 11.22 -13.04
N LEU A 5 -10.09 10.65 -13.67
CA LEU A 5 -9.68 9.27 -13.41
C LEU A 5 -9.15 9.10 -11.98
N THR A 6 -8.26 10.00 -11.54
CA THR A 6 -7.76 10.01 -10.15
C THR A 6 -8.93 10.16 -9.16
N VAL A 7 -9.90 11.06 -9.44
CA VAL A 7 -11.10 11.20 -8.62
C VAL A 7 -11.97 9.92 -8.60
N THR A 8 -11.95 9.06 -9.65
CA THR A 8 -12.66 7.78 -9.57
C THR A 8 -12.09 6.85 -8.51
N GLY A 9 -10.81 6.96 -8.16
CA GLY A 9 -10.19 6.25 -7.05
C GLY A 9 -10.89 6.54 -5.70
N ILE A 10 -11.35 7.79 -5.47
CA ILE A 10 -12.06 8.15 -4.24
C ILE A 10 -13.42 7.43 -4.13
N PHE A 11 -14.12 7.17 -5.26
CA PHE A 11 -15.36 6.40 -5.24
C PHE A 11 -15.12 4.95 -4.83
N ALA A 12 -14.02 4.33 -5.30
CA ALA A 12 -13.63 3.00 -4.87
C ALA A 12 -13.25 2.99 -3.38
N GLY A 13 -12.52 4.02 -2.91
CA GLY A 13 -12.23 4.21 -1.49
C GLY A 13 -13.49 4.37 -0.64
N MET A 14 -14.44 5.18 -1.09
CA MET A 14 -15.73 5.35 -0.41
C MET A 14 -16.54 4.05 -0.39
N ALA A 15 -16.62 3.32 -1.49
CA ALA A 15 -17.31 2.03 -1.56
C ALA A 15 -16.66 0.99 -0.62
N SER A 16 -15.32 1.01 -0.51
CA SER A 16 -14.60 0.20 0.47
C SER A 16 -14.96 0.60 1.90
N LEU A 17 -14.96 1.90 2.22
CA LEU A 17 -15.33 2.38 3.56
C LEU A 17 -16.76 2.02 3.93
N VAL A 18 -17.72 2.19 3.03
CA VAL A 18 -19.11 1.75 3.25
C VAL A 18 -19.14 0.24 3.51
N SER A 19 -18.43 -0.56 2.73
CA SER A 19 -18.34 -2.00 2.96
C SER A 19 -17.73 -2.36 4.33
N VAL A 20 -16.79 -1.55 4.84
CA VAL A 20 -16.25 -1.70 6.21
C VAL A 20 -17.35 -1.41 7.25
N LEU A 21 -18.11 -0.33 7.08
CA LEU A 21 -19.20 0.03 7.99
C LEU A 21 -20.33 -1.02 7.97
N ASP A 22 -20.63 -1.58 6.81
CA ASP A 22 -21.62 -2.65 6.62
C ASP A 22 -21.09 -4.04 7.05
N ARG A 23 -19.89 -4.10 7.67
CA ARG A 23 -19.25 -5.33 8.12
C ARG A 23 -19.09 -6.40 7.04
N SER A 24 -18.82 -5.97 5.81
CA SER A 24 -18.57 -6.83 4.64
C SER A 24 -17.09 -6.83 4.26
N PRO A 25 -16.23 -7.69 4.88
CA PRO A 25 -14.79 -7.64 4.68
C PRO A 25 -14.38 -7.96 3.25
N THR A 26 -15.05 -8.92 2.62
CA THR A 26 -14.77 -9.30 1.21
C THR A 26 -15.03 -8.13 0.27
N SER A 27 -16.19 -7.47 0.37
CA SER A 27 -16.50 -6.30 -0.45
C SER A 27 -15.52 -5.16 -0.19
N ALA A 28 -15.14 -4.92 1.07
CA ALA A 28 -14.14 -3.91 1.42
C ALA A 28 -12.78 -4.19 0.75
N ILE A 29 -12.31 -5.44 0.78
CA ILE A 29 -11.04 -5.86 0.14
C ILE A 29 -11.13 -5.69 -1.38
N VAL A 30 -12.23 -6.12 -2.01
CA VAL A 30 -12.42 -5.96 -3.46
C VAL A 30 -12.34 -4.50 -3.87
N TRP A 31 -13.03 -3.61 -3.16
CA TRP A 31 -12.98 -2.18 -3.46
C TRP A 31 -11.62 -1.54 -3.17
N MET A 32 -10.89 -1.98 -2.12
CA MET A 32 -9.49 -1.56 -1.92
C MET A 32 -8.61 -1.95 -3.11
N MET A 33 -8.73 -3.19 -3.62
CA MET A 33 -7.93 -3.64 -4.77
C MET A 33 -8.30 -2.91 -6.06
N ILE A 34 -9.59 -2.55 -6.23
CA ILE A 34 -10.02 -1.70 -7.35
C ILE A 34 -9.39 -0.31 -7.24
N ALA A 35 -9.34 0.29 -6.05
CA ALA A 35 -8.68 1.58 -5.83
C ALA A 35 -7.19 1.52 -6.21
N VAL A 36 -6.45 0.47 -5.77
CA VAL A 36 -5.04 0.24 -6.16
C VAL A 36 -4.88 0.09 -7.66
N ALA A 37 -5.80 -0.63 -8.32
CA ALA A 37 -5.72 -0.81 -9.77
C ALA A 37 -5.96 0.50 -10.54
N ILE A 38 -6.89 1.35 -10.07
CA ILE A 38 -7.14 2.69 -10.65
C ILE A 38 -5.88 3.55 -10.51
N ASP A 39 -5.30 3.64 -9.31
CA ASP A 39 -4.08 4.38 -9.02
C ASP A 39 -2.90 3.90 -9.89
N GLY A 40 -2.69 2.58 -9.98
CA GLY A 40 -1.63 2.01 -10.82
C GLY A 40 -1.72 2.35 -12.31
N VAL A 41 -2.92 2.67 -12.81
CA VAL A 41 -3.19 2.94 -14.22
C VAL A 41 -3.24 4.45 -14.52
N ASP A 42 -3.69 5.28 -13.60
CA ASP A 42 -3.89 6.72 -13.85
C ASP A 42 -2.58 7.48 -14.08
N GLY A 43 -1.51 7.15 -13.35
CA GLY A 43 -0.20 7.75 -13.53
C GLY A 43 0.41 7.56 -14.93
N PRO A 44 0.47 6.33 -15.50
CA PRO A 44 0.87 6.11 -16.89
C PRO A 44 -0.03 6.83 -17.90
N ILE A 45 -1.34 6.85 -17.69
CA ILE A 45 -2.29 7.56 -18.56
C ILE A 45 -2.06 9.07 -18.49
N ALA A 46 -1.93 9.61 -17.28
CA ALA A 46 -1.66 11.04 -17.07
C ALA A 46 -0.43 11.49 -17.85
N ARG A 47 0.68 10.77 -17.75
CA ARG A 47 1.93 11.11 -18.47
C ARG A 47 1.79 11.05 -19.99
N LYS A 48 0.95 10.18 -20.53
CA LYS A 48 0.76 10.03 -21.98
C LYS A 48 -0.12 11.15 -22.58
N TRP A 49 -1.04 11.69 -21.79
CA TRP A 49 -2.08 12.62 -22.27
C TRP A 49 -1.88 14.07 -21.80
N MET A 50 -0.91 14.34 -20.91
CA MET A 50 -0.55 15.71 -20.52
C MET A 50 0.32 16.35 -21.61
N THR A 51 -0.31 16.98 -22.58
CA THR A 51 0.31 18.05 -23.35
C THR A 51 0.40 19.29 -22.45
N ALA A 52 1.59 19.89 -22.38
CA ALA A 52 1.86 21.11 -21.62
C ALA A 52 0.82 22.19 -21.97
N SER A 53 -0.09 22.48 -21.07
CA SER A 53 -1.06 23.54 -21.22
C SER A 53 -1.22 24.26 -19.89
N LEU A 54 -0.96 25.58 -19.92
CA LEU A 54 -1.47 26.62 -19.03
C LEU A 54 -1.65 26.20 -17.55
N GLU A 55 -1.09 26.95 -16.63
CA GLU A 55 -1.11 26.74 -15.18
C GLU A 55 -2.41 26.03 -14.72
N PRO A 56 -2.33 24.77 -14.28
CA PRO A 56 -3.54 24.04 -13.92
C PRO A 56 -4.10 24.64 -12.63
N ARG A 57 -5.39 25.00 -12.62
CA ARG A 57 -6.11 25.47 -11.42
C ARG A 57 -6.00 24.49 -10.24
N PHE A 58 -5.74 23.21 -10.54
CA PHE A 58 -5.62 22.14 -9.53
C PHE A 58 -4.25 21.45 -9.67
N ASN A 59 -3.59 21.26 -8.53
CA ASN A 59 -2.36 20.50 -8.47
C ASN A 59 -2.69 18.99 -8.42
N GLY A 60 -2.47 18.29 -9.54
CA GLY A 60 -2.77 16.86 -9.65
C GLY A 60 -1.94 16.00 -8.70
N TYR A 61 -0.70 16.39 -8.39
CA TYR A 61 0.14 15.68 -7.43
C TYR A 61 -0.43 15.75 -6.00
N ILE A 62 -0.89 16.92 -5.57
CA ILE A 62 -1.52 17.06 -4.26
C ILE A 62 -2.84 16.29 -4.20
N LEU A 63 -3.62 16.32 -5.29
CA LEU A 63 -4.88 15.56 -5.38
C LEU A 63 -4.63 14.06 -5.22
N ASP A 64 -3.63 13.53 -5.89
CA ASP A 64 -3.18 12.15 -5.83
C ASP A 64 -2.80 11.76 -4.39
N LEU A 65 -1.91 12.54 -3.74
CA LEU A 65 -1.52 12.31 -2.35
C LEU A 65 -2.72 12.26 -1.37
N VAL A 66 -3.72 13.13 -1.57
CA VAL A 66 -4.93 13.16 -0.71
C VAL A 66 -5.77 11.90 -0.92
N ILE A 67 -5.95 11.48 -2.17
CA ILE A 67 -6.71 10.27 -2.51
C ILE A 67 -5.99 9.03 -2.00
N ASP A 68 -4.69 8.95 -2.19
CA ASP A 68 -3.86 7.85 -1.70
C ASP A 68 -3.89 7.74 -0.18
N TYR A 69 -3.81 8.86 0.53
CA TYR A 69 -3.92 8.82 1.99
C TYR A 69 -5.27 8.24 2.44
N VAL A 70 -6.36 8.59 1.75
CA VAL A 70 -7.68 8.02 2.05
C VAL A 70 -7.73 6.53 1.72
N THR A 71 -7.33 6.13 0.52
CA THR A 71 -7.50 4.77 0.00
C THR A 71 -6.46 3.78 0.52
N CYS A 72 -5.23 4.24 0.73
CA CYS A 72 -4.12 3.38 1.16
C CYS A 72 -3.90 3.38 2.68
N VAL A 73 -4.43 4.37 3.42
CA VAL A 73 -4.17 4.52 4.85
C VAL A 73 -5.45 4.56 5.69
N LEU A 74 -6.35 5.51 5.43
CA LEU A 74 -7.52 5.72 6.27
C LEU A 74 -8.51 4.55 6.18
N VAL A 75 -8.88 4.14 4.97
CA VAL A 75 -9.81 3.01 4.75
C VAL A 75 -9.26 1.71 5.31
N PRO A 76 -7.99 1.31 5.05
CA PRO A 76 -7.39 0.14 5.69
C PRO A 76 -7.34 0.24 7.23
N SER A 77 -7.11 1.43 7.79
CA SER A 77 -7.12 1.63 9.25
C SER A 77 -8.51 1.40 9.84
N ALA A 78 -9.57 1.85 9.15
CA ALA A 78 -10.94 1.55 9.53
C ALA A 78 -11.25 0.05 9.44
N PHE A 79 -10.78 -0.63 8.38
CA PHE A 79 -10.86 -2.08 8.23
C PHE A 79 -10.15 -2.80 9.39
N MET A 80 -8.94 -2.38 9.72
CA MET A 80 -8.12 -2.95 10.78
C MET A 80 -8.84 -2.95 12.14
N TRP A 81 -9.53 -1.84 12.45
CA TRP A 81 -10.34 -1.73 13.65
C TRP A 81 -11.62 -2.56 13.58
N GLN A 82 -12.40 -2.39 12.52
CA GLN A 82 -13.73 -2.99 12.39
C GLN A 82 -13.69 -4.53 12.39
N PHE A 83 -12.69 -5.13 11.77
CA PHE A 83 -12.56 -6.58 11.62
C PHE A 83 -11.60 -7.22 12.64
N GLY A 84 -11.19 -6.48 13.67
CA GLY A 84 -10.39 -7.02 14.77
C GLY A 84 -9.01 -7.52 14.33
N VAL A 85 -8.38 -6.89 13.33
CA VAL A 85 -7.00 -7.20 12.95
C VAL A 85 -6.05 -6.89 14.11
N VAL A 86 -6.36 -5.86 14.88
CA VAL A 86 -5.69 -5.51 16.15
C VAL A 86 -6.70 -5.54 17.30
N THR A 87 -6.22 -5.49 18.53
CA THR A 87 -7.08 -5.45 19.71
C THR A 87 -7.87 -4.15 19.79
N HIS A 88 -9.09 -4.15 20.34
CA HIS A 88 -9.87 -2.95 20.61
C HIS A 88 -9.38 -2.16 21.85
N GLY A 89 -8.25 -2.58 22.46
CA GLY A 89 -7.61 -1.90 23.60
C GLY A 89 -6.60 -0.83 23.16
N LEU A 90 -5.89 -0.28 24.15
CA LEU A 90 -4.91 0.79 23.96
C LEU A 90 -3.82 0.43 22.92
N SER A 91 -3.32 -0.82 22.93
CA SER A 91 -2.28 -1.25 21.98
C SER A 91 -2.76 -1.20 20.53
N GLY A 92 -4.02 -1.58 20.26
CA GLY A 92 -4.59 -1.46 18.92
C GLY A 92 -4.82 -0.01 18.49
N GLN A 93 -5.27 0.85 19.42
CA GLN A 93 -5.40 2.29 19.14
C GLN A 93 -4.05 2.93 18.82
N LEU A 94 -3.00 2.57 19.58
CA LEU A 94 -1.64 3.04 19.30
C LEU A 94 -1.10 2.54 17.96
N ALA A 95 -1.39 1.29 17.60
CA ALA A 95 -1.02 0.77 16.29
C ALA A 95 -1.69 1.54 15.14
N ILE A 96 -2.99 1.83 15.26
CA ILE A 96 -3.71 2.65 14.26
C ILE A 96 -3.16 4.08 14.22
N ALA A 97 -2.93 4.70 15.37
CA ALA A 97 -2.33 6.04 15.44
C ALA A 97 -0.93 6.07 14.78
N ALA A 98 -0.13 5.00 14.96
CA ALA A 98 1.17 4.86 14.32
C ALA A 98 1.04 4.74 12.78
N VAL A 99 0.08 3.95 12.27
CA VAL A 99 -0.24 3.86 10.83
C VAL A 99 -0.59 5.24 10.27
N LEU A 100 -1.56 5.91 10.89
CA LEU A 100 -2.05 7.21 10.42
C LEU A 100 -0.94 8.28 10.47
N GLY A 101 -0.23 8.37 11.61
CA GLY A 101 0.81 9.39 11.82
C GLY A 101 2.03 9.18 10.95
N SER A 102 2.59 7.95 10.90
CA SER A 102 3.76 7.66 10.08
C SER A 102 3.48 7.87 8.59
N SER A 103 2.29 7.46 8.12
CA SER A 103 1.90 7.65 6.73
C SER A 103 1.67 9.12 6.38
N ALA A 104 1.03 9.91 7.27
CA ALA A 104 0.89 11.34 7.05
C ALA A 104 2.26 12.04 6.91
N MET A 105 3.22 11.68 7.77
CA MET A 105 4.59 12.18 7.67
C MET A 105 5.27 11.72 6.38
N TRP A 106 5.06 10.47 5.97
CA TRP A 106 5.62 9.94 4.73
C TRP A 106 5.08 10.68 3.49
N PHE A 107 3.76 10.88 3.38
CA PHE A 107 3.13 11.62 2.28
C PHE A 107 3.49 13.10 2.26
N SER A 108 3.94 13.67 3.39
CA SER A 108 4.39 15.06 3.48
C SER A 108 5.86 15.28 3.07
N GLN A 109 6.60 14.21 2.74
CA GLN A 109 8.01 14.34 2.36
C GLN A 109 8.18 15.07 1.03
N THR A 110 9.04 16.09 1.01
CA THR A 110 9.34 16.85 -0.21
C THR A 110 10.29 16.14 -1.18
N LYS A 111 11.02 15.11 -0.69
CA LYS A 111 11.97 14.28 -1.45
C LYS A 111 11.82 12.82 -1.04
N GLY A 112 10.61 12.29 -1.16
CA GLY A 112 10.32 10.90 -0.78
C GLY A 112 10.76 9.85 -1.82
N GLU A 113 10.95 10.25 -3.09
CA GLU A 113 11.38 9.40 -4.21
C GLU A 113 12.76 9.84 -4.70
N SER A 114 13.68 8.89 -4.87
CA SER A 114 15.01 9.13 -5.45
C SER A 114 14.95 9.25 -6.99
N ASP A 115 16.02 9.76 -7.63
CA ASP A 115 16.10 9.92 -9.09
C ASP A 115 15.95 8.58 -9.85
N ASP A 116 16.31 7.47 -9.23
CA ASP A 116 16.16 6.11 -9.76
C ASP A 116 14.87 5.41 -9.31
N HIS A 117 13.90 6.18 -8.78
CA HIS A 117 12.55 5.76 -8.43
C HIS A 117 12.45 4.79 -7.24
N TRP A 118 13.27 4.98 -6.21
CA TRP A 118 13.11 4.31 -4.94
C TRP A 118 12.51 5.25 -3.91
N PHE A 119 11.56 4.75 -3.15
CA PHE A 119 10.94 5.48 -2.04
C PHE A 119 11.79 5.37 -0.78
N SER A 120 11.97 6.47 -0.06
CA SER A 120 12.56 6.47 1.28
C SER A 120 11.48 6.08 2.29
N GLY A 121 11.68 4.96 2.97
CA GLY A 121 10.68 4.36 3.87
C GLY A 121 9.68 3.47 3.15
N PHE A 122 8.93 2.66 3.93
CA PHE A 122 7.83 1.86 3.41
C PHE A 122 6.73 2.77 2.83
N PRO A 123 6.27 2.53 1.58
CA PRO A 123 5.42 3.47 0.83
C PRO A 123 3.95 3.50 1.28
N ALA A 124 3.67 3.30 2.56
CA ALA A 124 2.35 3.39 3.18
C ALA A 124 1.23 2.57 2.49
N ALA A 125 1.59 1.45 1.85
CA ALA A 125 0.67 0.55 1.14
C ALA A 125 -0.14 -0.35 2.11
N TRP A 126 -0.84 0.27 3.06
CA TRP A 126 -1.58 -0.44 4.09
C TRP A 126 -2.81 -1.18 3.57
N ASN A 127 -3.34 -0.76 2.43
CA ASN A 127 -4.38 -1.46 1.69
C ASN A 127 -3.96 -2.85 1.20
N LEU A 128 -2.67 -3.15 1.13
CA LEU A 128 -2.13 -4.49 0.86
C LEU A 128 -1.77 -5.23 2.16
N VAL A 129 -1.18 -4.54 3.13
CA VAL A 129 -0.70 -5.14 4.38
C VAL A 129 -1.86 -5.58 5.28
N ILE A 130 -2.81 -4.69 5.56
CA ILE A 130 -3.86 -4.92 6.56
C ILE A 130 -4.81 -6.06 6.15
N PRO A 131 -5.34 -6.12 4.91
CA PRO A 131 -6.12 -7.27 4.46
C PRO A 131 -5.34 -8.59 4.50
N SER A 132 -4.03 -8.56 4.21
CA SER A 132 -3.19 -9.75 4.31
C SER A 132 -3.09 -10.25 5.75
N LEU A 133 -2.88 -9.35 6.72
CA LEU A 133 -2.85 -9.71 8.15
C LEU A 133 -4.18 -10.31 8.61
N TRP A 134 -5.31 -9.80 8.12
CA TRP A 134 -6.62 -10.35 8.39
C TRP A 134 -6.80 -11.77 7.82
N LEU A 135 -6.40 -11.99 6.56
CA LEU A 135 -6.49 -13.30 5.89
C LEU A 135 -5.55 -14.34 6.49
N LEU A 136 -4.40 -13.93 7.01
CA LEU A 136 -3.42 -14.82 7.66
C LEU A 136 -3.87 -15.34 9.02
N LYS A 137 -4.96 -14.79 9.61
CA LYS A 137 -5.50 -15.22 10.91
C LYS A 137 -4.50 -15.19 12.06
N ASN A 138 -3.52 -14.31 12.01
CA ASN A 138 -2.57 -14.14 13.10
C ASN A 138 -3.29 -13.68 14.38
N ASN A 139 -2.66 -13.90 15.53
CA ASN A 139 -3.16 -13.29 16.75
C ASN A 139 -2.99 -11.76 16.71
N THR A 140 -3.89 -11.05 17.38
CA THR A 140 -3.95 -9.58 17.36
C THR A 140 -2.69 -8.92 17.91
N THR A 141 -2.00 -9.54 18.87
CA THR A 141 -0.74 -9.04 19.44
C THR A 141 0.37 -9.07 18.40
N LEU A 142 0.50 -10.16 17.64
CA LEU A 142 1.47 -10.25 16.55
C LEU A 142 1.17 -9.19 15.47
N ASN A 143 -0.10 -8.99 15.13
CA ASN A 143 -0.50 -7.97 14.17
C ASN A 143 -0.15 -6.55 14.65
N VAL A 144 -0.33 -6.25 15.95
CA VAL A 144 0.11 -4.98 16.56
C VAL A 144 1.62 -4.80 16.39
N VAL A 145 2.42 -5.82 16.70
CA VAL A 145 3.88 -5.75 16.58
C VAL A 145 4.30 -5.53 15.14
N ILE A 146 3.73 -6.28 14.18
CA ILE A 146 4.01 -6.13 12.75
C ILE A 146 3.64 -4.71 12.29
N THR A 147 2.46 -4.21 12.68
CA THR A 147 1.99 -2.88 12.30
C THR A 147 2.92 -1.79 12.82
N LEU A 148 3.34 -1.85 14.08
CA LEU A 148 4.27 -0.89 14.66
C LEU A 148 5.65 -0.96 13.99
N ALA A 149 6.14 -2.16 13.66
CA ALA A 149 7.41 -2.34 12.95
C ALA A 149 7.37 -1.73 11.54
N ILE A 150 6.29 -1.94 10.79
CA ILE A 150 6.11 -1.36 9.46
C ILE A 150 5.91 0.16 9.55
N SER A 151 5.18 0.67 10.55
CA SER A 151 5.04 2.11 10.79
C SER A 151 6.38 2.79 11.08
N TRP A 152 7.25 2.12 11.86
CA TRP A 152 8.63 2.60 12.05
C TRP A 152 9.43 2.55 10.75
N LEU A 153 9.26 1.48 9.95
CA LEU A 153 9.94 1.33 8.66
C LEU A 153 9.49 2.41 7.65
N THR A 154 8.24 2.88 7.74
CA THR A 154 7.71 3.99 6.91
C THR A 154 8.52 5.29 7.12
N LEU A 155 9.01 5.53 8.34
CA LEU A 155 9.82 6.72 8.68
C LEU A 155 11.33 6.46 8.56
N SER A 156 11.75 5.27 8.17
CA SER A 156 13.16 4.91 8.02
C SER A 156 13.74 5.41 6.70
N LYS A 157 15.07 5.31 6.56
CA LYS A 157 15.78 5.58 5.30
C LYS A 157 15.96 4.33 4.43
N VAL A 158 15.27 3.24 4.76
CA VAL A 158 15.29 2.02 3.94
C VAL A 158 14.57 2.30 2.63
N GLU A 159 15.19 1.95 1.51
CA GLU A 159 14.64 2.25 0.19
C GLU A 159 13.79 1.11 -0.34
N PHE A 160 12.57 1.45 -0.77
CA PHE A 160 11.60 0.54 -1.38
C PHE A 160 11.42 0.83 -2.86
N PRO A 161 11.35 -0.19 -3.74
CA PRO A 161 11.23 0.04 -5.17
C PRO A 161 9.82 0.53 -5.53
N HIS A 162 9.74 1.58 -6.36
CA HIS A 162 8.47 1.90 -7.01
C HIS A 162 8.07 0.77 -7.97
N THR A 163 6.86 0.25 -7.83
CA THR A 163 6.40 -0.98 -8.50
C THR A 163 6.58 -0.96 -10.01
N ILE A 164 6.37 0.19 -10.66
CA ILE A 164 6.36 0.31 -12.13
C ILE A 164 7.61 1.05 -12.67
N LYS A 165 8.15 2.03 -11.93
CA LYS A 165 9.18 2.95 -12.45
C LYS A 165 10.59 2.36 -12.38
N VAL A 166 10.92 1.51 -11.39
CA VAL A 166 12.24 0.86 -11.28
C VAL A 166 12.40 -0.18 -12.39
N LYS A 167 13.04 0.21 -13.49
CA LYS A 167 13.10 -0.58 -14.73
C LYS A 167 13.62 -2.00 -14.54
N ARG A 168 14.67 -2.16 -13.72
CA ARG A 168 15.31 -3.46 -13.45
C ARG A 168 14.36 -4.48 -12.83
N PHE A 169 13.50 -4.05 -11.92
CA PHE A 169 12.61 -4.91 -11.14
C PHE A 169 11.15 -4.81 -11.55
N ARG A 170 10.83 -4.04 -12.60
CA ARG A 170 9.45 -3.75 -13.03
C ARG A 170 8.63 -5.02 -13.24
N ILE A 171 9.12 -5.92 -14.11
CA ILE A 171 8.34 -7.12 -14.48
C ILE A 171 8.07 -8.01 -13.27
N PRO A 172 9.10 -8.49 -12.52
CA PRO A 172 8.85 -9.34 -11.36
C PRO A 172 8.05 -8.63 -10.26
N ASN A 173 8.22 -7.32 -10.07
CA ASN A 173 7.47 -6.56 -9.09
C ASN A 173 5.97 -6.44 -9.45
N VAL A 174 5.67 -6.10 -10.71
CA VAL A 174 4.27 -6.03 -11.20
C VAL A 174 3.61 -7.40 -11.12
N ILE A 175 4.29 -8.48 -11.53
CA ILE A 175 3.75 -9.84 -11.45
C ILE A 175 3.46 -10.22 -10.00
N ALA A 176 4.43 -10.03 -9.09
CA ALA A 176 4.27 -10.38 -7.68
C ALA A 176 3.16 -9.57 -6.99
N SER A 177 3.08 -8.26 -7.27
CA SER A 177 2.02 -7.38 -6.75
C SER A 177 0.64 -7.79 -7.28
N THR A 178 0.54 -8.15 -8.57
CA THR A 178 -0.71 -8.63 -9.16
C THR A 178 -1.15 -9.95 -8.55
N ILE A 179 -0.23 -10.91 -8.38
CA ILE A 179 -0.52 -12.19 -7.70
C ILE A 179 -1.00 -11.91 -6.27
N TRP A 180 -0.35 -11.00 -5.55
CA TRP A 180 -0.72 -10.64 -4.19
C TRP A 180 -2.14 -10.05 -4.14
N MET A 181 -2.47 -9.07 -4.99
CA MET A 181 -3.80 -8.46 -5.08
C MET A 181 -4.89 -9.48 -5.43
N VAL A 182 -4.67 -10.29 -6.48
CA VAL A 182 -5.62 -11.31 -6.93
C VAL A 182 -5.83 -12.38 -5.85
N SER A 183 -4.76 -12.78 -5.14
CA SER A 183 -4.86 -13.75 -4.05
C SER A 183 -5.66 -13.22 -2.87
N MET A 184 -5.52 -11.93 -2.51
CA MET A 184 -6.33 -11.31 -1.47
C MET A 184 -7.82 -11.33 -1.82
N ILE A 185 -8.18 -10.98 -3.06
CA ILE A 185 -9.56 -11.08 -3.55
C ILE A 185 -10.04 -12.54 -3.45
N TYR A 186 -9.29 -13.48 -4.02
CA TYR A 186 -9.68 -14.89 -4.03
C TYR A 186 -9.88 -15.46 -2.63
N PHE A 187 -8.93 -15.25 -1.73
CA PHE A 187 -9.01 -15.78 -0.37
C PHE A 187 -10.07 -15.07 0.49
N SER A 188 -10.40 -13.81 0.22
CA SER A 188 -11.50 -13.14 0.91
C SER A 188 -12.87 -13.78 0.62
N PHE A 189 -13.08 -14.32 -0.59
CA PHE A 189 -14.28 -15.11 -0.92
C PHE A 189 -14.28 -16.50 -0.30
N LYS A 190 -13.10 -17.02 0.11
CA LYS A 190 -12.97 -18.34 0.75
C LYS A 190 -13.05 -18.29 2.28
N GLU A 191 -13.11 -17.10 2.85
CA GLU A 191 -13.25 -16.90 4.29
C GLU A 191 -14.55 -17.57 4.81
N PRO A 192 -14.53 -18.32 5.94
CA PRO A 192 -13.40 -18.51 6.87
C PRO A 192 -12.38 -19.59 6.49
N ASN A 193 -12.58 -20.34 5.41
CA ASN A 193 -11.79 -21.51 5.00
C ASN A 193 -10.78 -21.16 3.91
N VAL A 194 -9.83 -20.26 4.22
CA VAL A 194 -8.82 -19.80 3.23
C VAL A 194 -7.82 -20.88 2.79
N GLY A 195 -7.78 -22.02 3.50
CA GLY A 195 -6.88 -23.13 3.17
C GLY A 195 -5.43 -22.93 3.62
N ARG A 196 -4.72 -24.06 3.79
CA ARG A 196 -3.34 -24.08 4.33
C ARG A 196 -2.28 -23.44 3.42
N PHE A 197 -2.57 -23.29 2.14
CA PHE A 197 -1.63 -22.70 1.16
C PHE A 197 -1.78 -21.19 1.02
N ALA A 198 -2.83 -20.58 1.60
CA ALA A 198 -3.05 -19.14 1.51
C ALA A 198 -1.84 -18.31 1.98
N PRO A 199 -1.16 -18.63 3.10
CA PRO A 199 0.01 -17.89 3.52
C PRO A 199 1.13 -17.89 2.47
N LEU A 200 1.40 -19.01 1.81
CA LEU A 200 2.46 -19.12 0.80
C LEU A 200 2.21 -18.17 -0.37
N VAL A 201 0.96 -18.08 -0.84
CA VAL A 201 0.61 -17.21 -1.96
C VAL A 201 0.59 -15.74 -1.55
N LEU A 202 0.03 -15.42 -0.36
CA LEU A 202 -0.02 -14.06 0.16
C LEU A 202 1.37 -13.47 0.46
N PHE A 203 2.37 -14.32 0.75
CA PHE A 203 3.74 -13.87 0.99
C PHE A 203 4.56 -13.62 -0.29
N ILE A 204 4.08 -14.01 -1.49
CA ILE A 204 4.83 -13.81 -2.75
C ILE A 204 5.16 -12.32 -2.95
N GLY A 205 4.18 -11.42 -2.83
CA GLY A 205 4.41 -9.98 -2.96
C GLY A 205 5.40 -9.44 -1.93
N PRO A 206 5.13 -9.56 -0.62
CA PRO A 206 6.03 -9.11 0.44
C PRO A 206 7.45 -9.65 0.33
N LEU A 207 7.63 -10.95 0.05
CA LEU A 207 8.95 -11.56 -0.10
C LEU A 207 9.70 -11.02 -1.32
N THR A 208 9.01 -10.83 -2.45
CA THR A 208 9.62 -10.25 -3.65
C THR A 208 10.10 -8.83 -3.39
N ILE A 209 9.26 -7.98 -2.79
CA ILE A 209 9.64 -6.59 -2.46
C ILE A 209 10.79 -6.58 -1.47
N THR A 210 10.73 -7.40 -0.42
CA THR A 210 11.81 -7.51 0.57
C THR A 210 13.13 -7.94 -0.06
N SER A 211 13.11 -8.88 -1.01
CA SER A 211 14.33 -9.30 -1.71
C SER A 211 14.99 -8.16 -2.49
N PHE A 212 14.18 -7.30 -3.14
CA PHE A 212 14.70 -6.13 -3.84
C PHE A 212 15.27 -5.08 -2.88
N VAL A 213 14.63 -4.85 -1.75
CA VAL A 213 15.15 -3.98 -0.67
C VAL A 213 16.51 -4.49 -0.18
N ILE A 214 16.63 -5.78 0.06
CA ILE A 214 17.89 -6.40 0.50
C ILE A 214 18.99 -6.22 -0.57
N ILE A 215 18.70 -6.48 -1.84
CA ILE A 215 19.65 -6.27 -2.96
C ILE A 215 20.12 -4.81 -2.97
N ARG A 216 19.18 -3.86 -2.84
CA ARG A 216 19.50 -2.42 -2.80
C ARG A 216 20.44 -2.04 -1.66
N ILE A 217 20.21 -2.57 -0.47
CA ILE A 217 21.07 -2.33 0.70
C ILE A 217 22.49 -2.83 0.44
N PHE A 218 22.64 -4.03 -0.13
CA PHE A 218 23.96 -4.57 -0.45
C PHE A 218 24.68 -3.75 -1.52
N GLU A 219 24.02 -3.35 -2.60
CA GLU A 219 24.59 -2.52 -3.66
C GLU A 219 25.14 -1.20 -3.11
N LYS A 220 24.37 -0.50 -2.28
CA LYS A 220 24.80 0.76 -1.65
C LYS A 220 26.00 0.59 -0.72
N ARG A 221 26.03 -0.48 0.06
CA ARG A 221 27.20 -0.78 0.93
C ARG A 221 28.46 -1.02 0.11
N HIS A 222 28.36 -1.77 -1.00
CA HIS A 222 29.53 -2.00 -1.87
C HIS A 222 30.05 -0.71 -2.49
N THR A 223 29.17 0.16 -2.97
CA THR A 223 29.55 1.44 -3.57
C THR A 223 30.25 2.36 -2.54
N GLN A 224 29.84 2.34 -1.28
CA GLN A 224 30.49 3.13 -0.21
C GLN A 224 31.86 2.60 0.21
N LEU A 225 32.17 1.33 -0.03
CA LEU A 225 33.46 0.73 0.31
C LEU A 225 34.50 0.88 -0.83
N THR A 226 34.08 1.29 -2.02
CA THR A 226 34.93 1.45 -3.22
C THR A 226 35.27 2.91 -3.54
N VAL A 227 34.78 3.85 -2.76
CA VAL A 227 35.09 5.30 -2.78
C VAL A 227 35.93 5.67 -1.57
#